data_e86b5f109f1916884dc3f8bc1fc13e07
#
_entry.id   e86b5f109f1916884dc3f8bc1fc13e07
#
_cell.length_a   1.000
_cell.length_b   1.000
_cell.length_c   1.000
_cell.angle_alpha   90.00
_cell.angle_beta   90.00
_cell.angle_gamma   90.00
#
_symmetry.space_group_name_H-M   'P 1'
#
loop_
_entity.id
_entity.type
_entity.pdbx_description
1 polymer ?
#
loop_
_entity_poly.entity_id
_entity_poly.type
_entity_poly.pdbx_seq_one_letter_code
_entity_poly.pdbx_strand_id
1 'polypeptide(L)'
;GSVQLAVGANYRTEYTHSLVDTSLVLNQSTFTCVLGSQCGSSLQGGYNVKEAYAELFVPILKDLPFVHALNLTIGDRFSKFNTFGSTNNYKIALEWRPIEDLLLRGTMSKVFRAPTVNDIFGGGSSDAPKLSRDPCDGITAPGNPACVGVPTDGPFRNQDVQPQLQSTGIASGAVYANQPIGPEFGKSFDFGIVYDPHWLEGLSVSADVWRLYLSNNITGVGAQSVLDLCSAGQTTFCPLIHRYQAGPNQGQIDNIIEPTGNLGRVDVAGTDFALNYRLPEFSFGRFNLSL
;
A
#
# COMPACT_ATOMS: atom_id res chain seq x y z
N GLY A 1 7.56 13.54 -37.54
CA GLY A 1 7.64 12.17 -37.02
C GLY A 1 6.46 11.34 -37.50
N SER A 2 6.58 10.02 -37.44
CA SER A 2 5.48 9.09 -37.75
C SER A 2 4.71 8.71 -36.50
N VAL A 3 3.41 8.45 -36.64
CA VAL A 3 2.59 7.82 -35.60
C VAL A 3 3.14 6.42 -35.36
N GLN A 4 3.27 6.05 -34.08
CA GLN A 4 3.78 4.72 -33.67
C GLN A 4 2.76 4.04 -32.78
N LEU A 5 2.54 2.75 -33.03
CA LEU A 5 1.64 1.92 -32.25
C LEU A 5 2.43 0.72 -31.69
N ALA A 6 2.35 0.53 -30.36
CA ALA A 6 2.83 -0.66 -29.69
C ALA A 6 1.64 -1.42 -29.12
N VAL A 7 1.57 -2.72 -29.36
CA VAL A 7 0.56 -3.61 -28.79
C VAL A 7 1.24 -4.86 -28.23
N GLY A 8 0.69 -5.40 -27.17
CA GLY A 8 1.22 -6.62 -26.59
C GLY A 8 0.25 -7.33 -25.69
N ALA A 9 0.57 -8.57 -25.39
CA ALA A 9 -0.13 -9.40 -24.44
C ALA A 9 0.88 -10.11 -23.54
N ASN A 10 0.49 -10.34 -22.29
CA ASN A 10 1.32 -11.04 -21.31
C ASN A 10 0.48 -12.04 -20.51
N TYR A 11 1.09 -13.15 -20.16
CA TYR A 11 0.55 -14.09 -19.17
C TYR A 11 1.63 -14.36 -18.13
N ARG A 12 1.28 -14.19 -16.85
CA ARG A 12 2.20 -14.40 -15.72
C ARG A 12 1.50 -15.21 -14.64
N THR A 13 2.26 -16.10 -14.02
CA THR A 13 1.85 -16.83 -12.81
C THR A 13 2.84 -16.53 -11.71
N GLU A 14 2.34 -16.23 -10.53
CA GLU A 14 3.13 -16.07 -9.32
C GLU A 14 2.65 -17.08 -8.29
N TYR A 15 3.60 -17.74 -7.64
CA TYR A 15 3.34 -18.73 -6.61
C TYR A 15 4.37 -18.58 -5.49
N THR A 16 3.90 -18.66 -4.27
CA THR A 16 4.75 -18.60 -3.08
C THR A 16 4.42 -19.78 -2.17
N HIS A 17 5.45 -20.41 -1.66
CA HIS A 17 5.38 -21.44 -0.62
C HIS A 17 6.42 -21.12 0.44
N SER A 18 5.96 -20.85 1.66
CA SER A 18 6.80 -20.60 2.83
C SER A 18 6.28 -21.44 3.98
N LEU A 19 7.16 -22.19 4.61
CA LEU A 19 6.84 -23.03 5.76
C LEU A 19 7.37 -22.40 7.03
N VAL A 20 6.52 -22.32 8.03
CA VAL A 20 6.89 -22.01 9.41
C VAL A 20 7.15 -23.32 10.14
N ASP A 21 8.18 -23.34 10.98
CA ASP A 21 8.46 -24.50 11.84
C ASP A 21 7.22 -24.87 12.65
N THR A 22 6.95 -26.17 12.80
CA THR A 22 5.74 -26.66 13.46
C THR A 22 5.59 -26.18 14.90
N SER A 23 6.69 -25.90 15.58
CA SER A 23 6.70 -25.33 16.93
C SER A 23 6.31 -23.85 17.01
N LEU A 24 6.36 -23.14 15.89
CA LEU A 24 6.01 -21.72 15.74
C LEU A 24 4.69 -21.50 14.98
N VAL A 25 4.00 -22.56 14.57
CA VAL A 25 2.71 -22.43 13.89
C VAL A 25 1.66 -21.90 14.87
N LEU A 26 1.01 -20.80 14.46
CA LEU A 26 -0.08 -20.19 15.22
C LEU A 26 -1.29 -21.13 15.28
N ASN A 27 -1.72 -21.48 16.47
CA ASN A 27 -3.01 -22.09 16.71
C ASN A 27 -4.08 -20.99 16.71
N GLN A 28 -4.95 -20.98 15.71
CA GLN A 28 -5.97 -19.94 15.55
C GLN A 28 -7.09 -19.98 16.60
N SER A 29 -7.22 -21.07 17.35
CA SER A 29 -8.22 -21.19 18.41
C SER A 29 -7.71 -20.68 19.76
N THR A 30 -6.42 -20.83 20.03
CA THR A 30 -5.80 -20.43 21.30
C THR A 30 -4.90 -19.21 21.16
N PHE A 31 -4.64 -18.75 19.92
CA PHE A 31 -3.74 -17.65 19.59
C PHE A 31 -2.29 -17.84 20.10
N THR A 32 -1.88 -19.09 20.28
CA THR A 32 -0.56 -19.46 20.81
C THR A 32 0.17 -20.41 19.87
N CYS A 33 1.45 -20.62 20.11
CA CYS A 33 2.24 -21.71 19.52
C CYS A 33 3.10 -22.39 20.60
N VAL A 34 3.69 -23.51 20.26
CA VAL A 34 4.43 -24.37 21.23
C VAL A 34 5.59 -23.59 21.87
N LEU A 35 6.33 -22.77 21.13
CA LEU A 35 7.44 -21.97 21.64
C LEU A 35 7.04 -20.58 22.14
N GLY A 36 5.79 -20.23 22.10
CA GLY A 36 5.13 -19.25 22.97
C GLY A 36 5.28 -17.76 22.71
N SER A 37 6.17 -17.23 21.85
CA SER A 37 6.39 -15.79 21.83
C SER A 37 6.09 -15.08 20.50
N GLN A 38 6.37 -15.69 19.38
CA GLN A 38 6.04 -15.13 18.05
C GLN A 38 5.64 -16.29 17.13
N CYS A 39 4.35 -16.39 16.93
CA CYS A 39 3.78 -17.42 16.09
C CYS A 39 3.50 -16.88 14.70
N GLY A 40 3.55 -17.74 13.71
CA GLY A 40 3.25 -17.41 12.33
C GLY A 40 2.40 -18.49 11.67
N SER A 41 2.07 -18.27 10.42
CA SER A 41 1.38 -19.26 9.59
C SER A 41 2.19 -19.56 8.35
N SER A 42 2.19 -20.84 7.96
CA SER A 42 2.73 -21.22 6.66
C SER A 42 1.89 -20.59 5.55
N LEU A 43 2.56 -20.15 4.51
CA LEU A 43 1.96 -19.51 3.35
C LEU A 43 2.08 -20.43 2.14
N GLN A 44 0.97 -20.71 1.49
CA GLN A 44 0.94 -21.40 0.22
C GLN A 44 -0.16 -20.82 -0.64
N GLY A 45 0.20 -20.28 -1.79
CA GLY A 45 -0.78 -19.72 -2.71
C GLY A 45 -0.15 -19.08 -3.93
N GLY A 46 -1.00 -18.68 -4.85
CA GLY A 46 -0.56 -18.02 -6.07
C GLY A 46 -1.72 -17.46 -6.87
N TYR A 47 -1.37 -16.64 -7.85
CA TYR A 47 -2.32 -16.10 -8.80
C TYR A 47 -1.76 -16.12 -10.22
N ASN A 48 -2.63 -16.02 -11.18
CA ASN A 48 -2.27 -15.74 -12.56
C ASN A 48 -2.94 -14.46 -13.05
N VAL A 49 -2.25 -13.80 -13.98
CA VAL A 49 -2.75 -12.60 -14.64
C VAL A 49 -2.60 -12.73 -16.15
N LYS A 50 -3.65 -12.33 -16.86
CA LYS A 50 -3.67 -12.17 -18.32
C LYS A 50 -3.80 -10.70 -18.63
N GLU A 51 -2.92 -10.18 -19.46
CA GLU A 51 -2.86 -8.76 -19.77
C GLU A 51 -2.82 -8.54 -21.27
N ALA A 52 -3.44 -7.44 -21.68
CA ALA A 52 -3.30 -6.89 -23.02
C ALA A 52 -3.10 -5.37 -22.90
N TYR A 53 -2.26 -4.80 -23.76
CA TYR A 53 -2.01 -3.38 -23.77
C TYR A 53 -1.83 -2.83 -25.18
N ALA A 54 -2.14 -1.56 -25.32
CA ALA A 54 -1.85 -0.76 -26.50
C ALA A 54 -1.31 0.60 -26.08
N GLU A 55 -0.31 1.10 -26.79
CA GLU A 55 0.23 2.45 -26.62
C GLU A 55 0.37 3.10 -27.99
N LEU A 56 -0.16 4.32 -28.12
CA LEU A 56 -0.12 5.13 -29.34
C LEU A 56 0.68 6.40 -29.07
N PHE A 57 1.75 6.58 -29.81
CA PHE A 57 2.52 7.83 -29.86
C PHE A 57 2.13 8.61 -31.10
N VAL A 58 1.76 9.89 -30.91
CA VAL A 58 1.30 10.80 -31.96
C VAL A 58 2.15 12.07 -31.92
N PRO A 59 3.03 12.32 -32.90
CA PRO A 59 3.66 13.61 -33.08
C PRO A 59 2.62 14.58 -33.66
N ILE A 60 2.11 15.51 -32.85
CA ILE A 60 1.00 16.41 -33.23
C ILE A 60 1.51 17.55 -34.09
N LEU A 61 2.54 18.25 -33.63
CA LEU A 61 3.13 19.41 -34.30
C LEU A 61 4.65 19.34 -34.23
N LYS A 62 5.30 19.90 -35.27
CA LYS A 62 6.75 19.97 -35.35
C LYS A 62 7.19 21.19 -36.18
N ASP A 63 8.30 21.80 -35.77
CA ASP A 63 9.03 22.86 -36.49
C ASP A 63 8.14 24.11 -36.81
N LEU A 64 7.26 24.49 -35.87
CA LEU A 64 6.46 25.71 -35.91
C LEU A 64 7.00 26.74 -34.91
N PRO A 65 6.69 28.04 -35.08
CA PRO A 65 7.05 29.05 -34.07
C PRO A 65 6.53 28.66 -32.68
N PHE A 66 7.42 28.62 -31.68
CA PHE A 66 7.16 28.19 -30.30
C PHE A 66 6.69 26.74 -30.15
N VAL A 67 6.84 25.89 -31.18
CA VAL A 67 6.53 24.46 -31.16
C VAL A 67 7.59 23.71 -31.97
N HIS A 68 8.78 23.56 -31.39
CA HIS A 68 9.82 22.69 -31.95
C HIS A 68 9.33 21.25 -32.07
N ALA A 69 8.62 20.76 -31.01
CA ALA A 69 7.90 19.49 -31.05
C ALA A 69 6.73 19.48 -30.07
N LEU A 70 5.63 18.86 -30.46
CA LEU A 70 4.49 18.56 -29.57
C LEU A 70 4.07 17.10 -29.83
N ASN A 71 4.21 16.25 -28.80
CA ASN A 71 3.94 14.84 -28.87
C ASN A 71 2.89 14.44 -27.84
N LEU A 72 2.02 13.53 -28.20
CA LEU A 72 1.03 12.92 -27.33
C LEU A 72 1.24 11.42 -27.30
N THR A 73 1.27 10.85 -26.09
CA THR A 73 1.25 9.40 -25.88
C THR A 73 -0.03 9.03 -25.14
N ILE A 74 -0.77 8.06 -25.66
CA ILE A 74 -1.96 7.49 -25.02
C ILE A 74 -1.74 6.00 -24.91
N GLY A 75 -1.88 5.46 -23.71
CA GLY A 75 -1.76 4.03 -23.47
C GLY A 75 -2.90 3.51 -22.61
N ASP A 76 -3.23 2.25 -22.80
CA ASP A 76 -4.18 1.53 -21.97
C ASP A 76 -3.72 0.08 -21.76
N ARG A 77 -3.90 -0.42 -20.52
CA ARG A 77 -3.61 -1.79 -20.15
C ARG A 77 -4.81 -2.39 -19.43
N PHE A 78 -5.31 -3.46 -19.98
CA PHE A 78 -6.30 -4.32 -19.36
C PHE A 78 -5.60 -5.52 -18.73
N SER A 79 -5.86 -5.78 -17.42
CA SER A 79 -5.29 -6.90 -16.68
C SER A 79 -6.43 -7.69 -16.02
N LYS A 80 -6.44 -9.00 -16.19
CA LYS A 80 -7.41 -9.93 -15.58
C LYS A 80 -6.70 -10.92 -14.69
N PHE A 81 -6.97 -10.81 -13.38
CA PHE A 81 -6.47 -11.70 -12.34
C PHE A 81 -7.52 -12.77 -12.01
N ASN A 82 -7.07 -13.96 -11.63
CA ASN A 82 -7.98 -15.02 -11.18
C ASN A 82 -8.48 -14.80 -9.74
N THR A 83 -7.85 -13.91 -8.97
CA THR A 83 -8.13 -13.70 -7.53
C THR A 83 -9.15 -12.60 -7.26
N PHE A 84 -9.06 -11.45 -7.93
CA PHE A 84 -9.89 -10.29 -7.63
C PHE A 84 -10.58 -9.66 -8.86
N GLY A 85 -10.45 -10.27 -10.04
CA GLY A 85 -11.11 -9.80 -11.26
C GLY A 85 -10.21 -8.97 -12.17
N SER A 86 -10.74 -7.91 -12.75
CA SER A 86 -10.04 -7.14 -13.80
C SER A 86 -9.85 -5.67 -13.44
N THR A 87 -8.78 -5.09 -14.00
CA THR A 87 -8.49 -3.67 -13.93
C THR A 87 -8.20 -3.11 -15.32
N ASN A 88 -8.53 -1.84 -15.52
CA ASN A 88 -8.17 -1.10 -16.71
C ASN A 88 -7.43 0.18 -16.31
N ASN A 89 -6.24 0.40 -16.91
CA ASN A 89 -5.31 1.45 -16.49
C ASN A 89 -4.81 2.21 -17.70
N TYR A 90 -5.25 3.45 -17.81
CA TYR A 90 -4.85 4.34 -18.88
C TYR A 90 -3.69 5.25 -18.47
N LYS A 91 -2.94 5.72 -19.46
CA LYS A 91 -1.91 6.74 -19.35
C LYS A 91 -2.08 7.74 -20.49
N ILE A 92 -1.97 9.02 -20.18
CA ILE A 92 -1.92 10.11 -21.15
C ILE A 92 -0.69 10.95 -20.80
N ALA A 93 0.20 11.13 -21.76
CA ALA A 93 1.39 11.96 -21.59
C ALA A 93 1.49 12.97 -22.74
N LEU A 94 1.83 14.19 -22.40
CA LEU A 94 2.08 15.29 -23.33
C LEU A 94 3.51 15.78 -23.14
N GLU A 95 4.22 15.90 -24.24
CA GLU A 95 5.57 16.47 -24.30
C GLU A 95 5.55 17.65 -25.27
N TRP A 96 5.92 18.81 -24.77
CA TRP A 96 6.01 20.02 -25.56
C TRP A 96 7.41 20.62 -25.46
N ARG A 97 8.06 20.75 -26.61
CA ARG A 97 9.29 21.53 -26.77
C ARG A 97 8.97 22.85 -27.48
N PRO A 98 8.84 23.96 -26.74
CA PRO A 98 8.70 25.29 -27.36
C PRO A 98 9.91 25.64 -28.23
N ILE A 99 11.09 25.35 -27.72
CA ILE A 99 12.39 25.48 -28.33
C ILE A 99 13.17 24.19 -28.15
N GLU A 100 14.27 24.01 -28.86
CA GLU A 100 15.08 22.80 -28.80
C GLU A 100 15.56 22.47 -27.38
N ASP A 101 16.00 23.50 -26.66
CA ASP A 101 16.61 23.39 -25.31
C ASP A 101 15.61 23.13 -24.18
N LEU A 102 14.31 23.37 -24.38
CA LEU A 102 13.31 23.32 -23.31
C LEU A 102 12.24 22.27 -23.59
N LEU A 103 12.08 21.32 -22.66
CA LEU A 103 11.00 20.34 -22.66
C LEU A 103 10.08 20.60 -21.48
N LEU A 104 8.80 20.76 -21.76
CA LEU A 104 7.70 20.68 -20.80
C LEU A 104 7.02 19.33 -20.97
N ARG A 105 6.84 18.60 -19.89
CA ARG A 105 6.21 17.28 -19.93
C ARG A 105 5.13 17.17 -18.87
N GLY A 106 4.05 16.47 -19.19
CA GLY A 106 3.00 16.17 -18.24
C GLY A 106 2.45 14.78 -18.46
N THR A 107 2.22 14.03 -17.39
CA THR A 107 1.65 12.69 -17.43
C THR A 107 0.51 12.58 -16.44
N MET A 108 -0.57 11.96 -16.87
CA MET A 108 -1.69 11.54 -16.01
C MET A 108 -1.96 10.06 -16.25
N SER A 109 -2.06 9.29 -15.18
CA SER A 109 -2.36 7.86 -15.28
C SER A 109 -3.30 7.40 -14.17
N LYS A 110 -4.11 6.41 -14.52
CA LYS A 110 -4.77 5.56 -13.54
C LYS A 110 -3.81 4.43 -13.18
N VAL A 111 -3.58 4.27 -11.88
CA VAL A 111 -2.68 3.25 -11.34
C VAL A 111 -3.43 2.29 -10.45
N PHE A 112 -2.91 1.09 -10.30
CA PHE A 112 -3.40 0.14 -9.31
C PHE A 112 -2.25 -0.66 -8.72
N ARG A 113 -2.45 -1.19 -7.52
CA ARG A 113 -1.62 -2.22 -6.91
C ARG A 113 -2.46 -3.49 -6.69
N ALA A 114 -2.04 -4.59 -7.31
CA ALA A 114 -2.62 -5.89 -7.02
C ALA A 114 -2.27 -6.30 -5.58
N PRO A 115 -3.17 -6.96 -4.85
CA PRO A 115 -2.81 -7.64 -3.62
C PRO A 115 -1.67 -8.63 -3.86
N THR A 116 -0.73 -8.70 -2.95
CA THR A 116 0.35 -9.70 -3.00
C THR A 116 -0.19 -11.09 -2.65
N VAL A 117 0.60 -12.13 -2.92
CA VAL A 117 0.25 -13.50 -2.47
C VAL A 117 0.08 -13.53 -0.95
N ASN A 118 0.90 -12.78 -0.20
CA ASN A 118 0.77 -12.69 1.25
C ASN A 118 -0.52 -11.98 1.69
N ASP A 119 -0.94 -10.93 0.99
CA ASP A 119 -2.20 -10.24 1.30
C ASP A 119 -3.42 -11.15 1.14
N ILE A 120 -3.37 -12.10 0.17
CA ILE A 120 -4.52 -12.97 -0.16
C ILE A 120 -4.48 -14.30 0.61
N PHE A 121 -3.30 -14.90 0.74
CA PHE A 121 -3.11 -16.27 1.24
C PHE A 121 -2.28 -16.34 2.53
N GLY A 122 -1.77 -15.20 3.01
CA GLY A 122 -1.06 -15.11 4.27
C GLY A 122 -1.98 -15.51 5.42
N GLY A 123 -1.45 -16.30 6.34
CA GLY A 123 -2.15 -16.65 7.58
C GLY A 123 -1.94 -15.62 8.67
N GLY A 124 -2.45 -15.93 9.85
CA GLY A 124 -2.23 -15.12 11.04
C GLY A 124 -0.80 -15.18 11.57
N SER A 125 -0.40 -14.12 12.25
CA SER A 125 0.82 -14.07 13.05
C SER A 125 0.50 -13.45 14.41
N SER A 126 1.17 -13.90 15.47
CA SER A 126 1.03 -13.25 16.77
C SER A 126 2.02 -12.11 16.90
N ASP A 127 1.61 -11.10 17.63
CA ASP A 127 2.43 -9.95 18.03
C ASP A 127 2.12 -9.59 19.51
N ALA A 128 2.90 -8.69 20.08
CA ALA A 128 2.70 -8.17 21.43
C ALA A 128 2.61 -6.64 21.39
N PRO A 129 1.52 -6.07 20.86
CA PRO A 129 1.37 -4.64 20.74
C PRO A 129 1.25 -4.00 22.12
N LYS A 130 1.81 -2.80 22.24
CA LYS A 130 1.64 -1.98 23.44
C LYS A 130 0.37 -1.14 23.32
N LEU A 131 -0.60 -1.40 24.19
CA LEU A 131 -1.76 -0.53 24.30
C LEU A 131 -1.42 0.73 25.09
N SER A 132 -1.94 1.85 24.65
CA SER A 132 -1.85 3.12 25.40
C SER A 132 -2.91 3.25 26.47
N ARG A 133 -4.08 2.62 26.25
CA ARG A 133 -5.23 2.62 27.17
C ARG A 133 -6.20 1.49 26.84
N ASP A 134 -6.95 1.05 27.84
CA ASP A 134 -8.18 0.29 27.65
C ASP A 134 -9.38 1.22 27.91
N PRO A 135 -10.33 1.36 26.95
CA PRO A 135 -11.53 2.17 27.18
C PRO A 135 -12.41 1.65 28.30
N CYS A 136 -12.18 0.43 28.78
CA CYS A 136 -12.91 -0.15 29.91
C CYS A 136 -12.27 0.11 31.28
N ASP A 137 -11.08 0.70 31.31
CA ASP A 137 -10.43 1.00 32.57
C ASP A 137 -11.22 2.03 33.37
N GLY A 138 -11.56 1.68 34.60
CA GLY A 138 -12.34 2.52 35.53
C GLY A 138 -13.86 2.51 35.31
N ILE A 139 -14.42 1.67 34.41
CA ILE A 139 -15.87 1.58 34.25
C ILE A 139 -16.54 1.05 35.54
N THR A 140 -17.73 1.56 35.83
CA THR A 140 -18.58 1.16 36.96
C THR A 140 -20.00 0.82 36.52
N ALA A 141 -20.30 0.93 35.22
CA ALA A 141 -21.59 0.60 34.63
C ALA A 141 -21.44 0.01 33.24
N PRO A 142 -22.33 -0.88 32.80
CA PRO A 142 -22.34 -1.42 31.45
C PRO A 142 -22.77 -0.34 30.43
N GLY A 143 -22.46 -0.55 29.14
CA GLY A 143 -22.90 0.32 28.03
C GLY A 143 -21.88 0.57 26.96
N ASN A 144 -20.59 0.42 27.26
CA ASN A 144 -19.55 0.48 26.23
C ASN A 144 -19.44 -0.87 25.52
N PRO A 145 -19.63 -0.93 24.19
CA PRO A 145 -19.59 -2.20 23.45
C PRO A 145 -18.25 -2.92 23.49
N ALA A 146 -17.14 -2.19 23.72
CA ALA A 146 -15.81 -2.79 23.87
C ALA A 146 -15.61 -3.47 25.24
N CYS A 147 -16.55 -3.29 26.19
CA CYS A 147 -16.43 -3.72 27.57
C CYS A 147 -17.38 -4.85 27.94
N VAL A 148 -17.83 -5.61 26.97
CA VAL A 148 -18.66 -6.79 27.21
C VAL A 148 -17.88 -7.82 28.04
N GLY A 149 -18.48 -8.29 29.17
CA GLY A 149 -17.84 -9.25 30.08
C GLY A 149 -16.89 -8.62 31.11
N VAL A 150 -16.69 -7.30 31.06
CA VAL A 150 -15.92 -6.58 32.10
C VAL A 150 -16.77 -6.42 33.36
N PRO A 151 -16.26 -6.78 34.56
CA PRO A 151 -16.96 -6.56 35.82
C PRO A 151 -17.25 -5.08 36.09
N THR A 152 -18.43 -4.79 36.67
CA THR A 152 -18.88 -3.43 37.01
C THR A 152 -19.27 -3.29 38.48
N ASP A 153 -18.96 -4.25 39.31
CA ASP A 153 -19.18 -4.27 40.77
C ASP A 153 -18.17 -3.42 41.57
N GLY A 154 -17.23 -2.83 40.85
CA GLY A 154 -16.23 -1.87 41.30
C GLY A 154 -15.50 -1.30 40.07
N PRO A 155 -14.64 -0.29 40.24
CA PRO A 155 -13.91 0.28 39.14
C PRO A 155 -12.93 -0.76 38.56
N PHE A 156 -13.22 -1.27 37.36
CA PHE A 156 -12.34 -2.20 36.66
C PHE A 156 -10.97 -1.55 36.45
N ARG A 157 -9.91 -2.34 36.60
CA ARG A 157 -8.55 -1.93 36.31
C ARG A 157 -7.90 -2.93 35.34
N ASN A 158 -7.63 -2.46 34.13
CA ASN A 158 -6.87 -3.27 33.19
C ASN A 158 -5.40 -3.28 33.63
N GLN A 159 -4.89 -4.47 33.95
CA GLN A 159 -3.49 -4.68 34.31
C GLN A 159 -2.59 -4.87 33.09
N ASP A 160 -3.17 -5.16 31.94
CA ASP A 160 -2.48 -5.53 30.71
C ASP A 160 -2.19 -4.34 29.77
N VAL A 161 -2.41 -3.10 30.24
CA VAL A 161 -1.99 -1.89 29.49
C VAL A 161 -0.47 -1.82 29.33
N GLN A 162 0.27 -2.74 29.98
CA GLN A 162 1.71 -2.91 29.88
C GLN A 162 2.07 -4.31 29.36
N PRO A 163 3.06 -4.48 28.68
CA PRO A 163 3.68 -5.02 27.50
C PRO A 163 3.44 -6.51 27.19
N GLN A 164 2.40 -7.17 27.65
CA GLN A 164 2.18 -8.62 27.44
C GLN A 164 0.88 -8.95 26.71
N LEU A 165 0.21 -7.93 26.17
CA LEU A 165 -0.96 -8.18 25.35
C LEU A 165 -0.55 -9.02 24.13
N GLN A 166 -1.29 -10.09 23.89
CA GLN A 166 -1.16 -10.81 22.64
C GLN A 166 -2.15 -10.25 21.62
N SER A 167 -1.67 -9.95 20.45
CA SER A 167 -2.51 -9.66 19.30
C SER A 167 -2.23 -10.69 18.20
N THR A 168 -3.22 -10.93 17.39
CA THR A 168 -3.09 -11.80 16.22
C THR A 168 -3.38 -10.99 14.99
N GLY A 169 -2.32 -10.63 14.26
CA GLY A 169 -2.44 -10.08 12.92
C GLY A 169 -2.98 -11.16 11.98
N ILE A 170 -4.05 -10.87 11.26
CA ILE A 170 -4.58 -11.77 10.24
C ILE A 170 -4.45 -11.09 8.88
N ALA A 171 -3.52 -11.59 8.09
CA ALA A 171 -3.22 -11.08 6.75
C ALA A 171 -4.11 -11.66 5.65
N SER A 172 -4.92 -12.68 5.91
CA SER A 172 -5.76 -13.25 4.87
C SER A 172 -7.14 -12.62 4.85
N GLY A 173 -7.66 -12.34 3.65
CA GLY A 173 -8.90 -11.66 3.32
C GLY A 173 -10.20 -12.15 3.96
N ALA A 174 -10.12 -12.77 5.11
CA ALA A 174 -11.23 -13.41 5.77
C ALA A 174 -11.86 -12.58 6.89
N VAL A 175 -11.30 -11.44 7.31
CA VAL A 175 -11.63 -11.02 8.66
C VAL A 175 -12.29 -9.66 8.82
N TYR A 176 -12.00 -8.69 8.01
CA TYR A 176 -12.76 -7.46 8.10
C TYR A 176 -14.05 -7.57 7.27
N ALA A 177 -15.18 -7.71 7.97
CA ALA A 177 -16.52 -7.72 7.39
C ALA A 177 -16.76 -8.77 6.27
N ASN A 178 -16.06 -9.90 6.29
CA ASN A 178 -16.12 -10.93 5.24
C ASN A 178 -15.84 -10.40 3.81
N GLN A 179 -15.10 -9.31 3.69
CA GLN A 179 -14.75 -8.75 2.39
C GLN A 179 -13.40 -9.30 1.93
N PRO A 180 -13.34 -9.86 0.72
CA PRO A 180 -12.06 -10.27 0.16
C PRO A 180 -11.17 -9.06 -0.09
N ILE A 181 -9.86 -9.21 0.12
CA ILE A 181 -8.89 -8.17 -0.20
C ILE A 181 -8.88 -7.96 -1.71
N GLY A 182 -9.18 -6.73 -2.12
CA GLY A 182 -9.17 -6.28 -3.49
C GLY A 182 -7.97 -5.40 -3.83
N PRO A 183 -7.85 -4.98 -5.09
CA PRO A 183 -6.78 -4.09 -5.51
C PRO A 183 -6.96 -2.67 -4.95
N GLU A 184 -5.82 -2.00 -4.76
CA GLU A 184 -5.77 -0.57 -4.52
C GLU A 184 -5.85 0.17 -5.85
N PHE A 185 -6.55 1.28 -5.88
CA PHE A 185 -6.73 2.09 -7.07
C PHE A 185 -6.31 3.54 -6.84
N GLY A 186 -5.77 4.15 -7.88
CA GLY A 186 -5.37 5.54 -7.74
C GLY A 186 -5.18 6.27 -9.05
N LYS A 187 -4.66 7.49 -8.89
CA LYS A 187 -4.24 8.35 -9.98
C LYS A 187 -2.84 8.87 -9.67
N SER A 188 -2.04 8.99 -10.69
CA SER A 188 -0.74 9.63 -10.65
C SER A 188 -0.74 10.80 -11.62
N PHE A 189 -0.17 11.91 -11.17
CA PHE A 189 0.08 13.12 -11.96
C PHE A 189 1.55 13.47 -11.83
N ASP A 190 2.14 13.82 -12.93
CA ASP A 190 3.51 14.28 -13.01
C ASP A 190 3.57 15.45 -13.99
N PHE A 191 4.26 16.53 -13.63
CA PHE A 191 4.54 17.66 -14.49
C PHE A 191 5.98 18.07 -14.30
N GLY A 192 6.74 18.14 -15.40
CA GLY A 192 8.16 18.40 -15.36
C GLY A 192 8.63 19.40 -16.42
N ILE A 193 9.74 20.03 -16.09
CA ILE A 193 10.49 20.91 -16.97
C ILE A 193 11.91 20.37 -17.07
N VAL A 194 12.43 20.25 -18.28
CA VAL A 194 13.83 19.90 -18.53
C VAL A 194 14.44 21.00 -19.41
N TYR A 195 15.61 21.49 -19.01
CA TYR A 195 16.35 22.49 -19.73
C TYR A 195 17.77 22.00 -20.04
N ASP A 196 18.03 21.84 -21.34
CA ASP A 196 19.30 21.33 -21.89
C ASP A 196 19.91 22.43 -22.78
N PRO A 197 20.61 23.45 -22.23
CA PRO A 197 21.05 24.60 -22.97
C PRO A 197 22.15 24.26 -24.01
N HIS A 198 21.92 24.60 -25.27
CA HIS A 198 22.91 24.41 -26.33
C HIS A 198 24.21 25.24 -26.15
N TRP A 199 24.10 26.36 -25.41
CA TRP A 199 25.27 27.23 -25.11
C TRP A 199 26.19 26.66 -24.02
N LEU A 200 25.74 25.66 -23.27
CA LEU A 200 26.54 24.93 -22.28
C LEU A 200 26.35 23.43 -22.47
N GLU A 201 27.06 22.89 -23.44
CA GLU A 201 26.95 21.48 -23.78
C GLU A 201 27.24 20.59 -22.57
N GLY A 202 26.40 19.56 -22.38
CA GLY A 202 26.52 18.61 -21.29
C GLY A 202 25.79 18.99 -20.00
N LEU A 203 25.24 20.22 -19.90
CA LEU A 203 24.35 20.58 -18.79
C LEU A 203 22.91 20.13 -19.09
N SER A 204 22.28 19.50 -18.10
CA SER A 204 20.85 19.22 -18.07
C SER A 204 20.31 19.53 -16.68
N VAL A 205 19.24 20.30 -16.62
CA VAL A 205 18.55 20.64 -15.36
C VAL A 205 17.09 20.24 -15.50
N SER A 206 16.55 19.55 -14.50
CA SER A 206 15.13 19.23 -14.47
C SER A 206 14.50 19.54 -13.12
N ALA A 207 13.21 19.84 -13.18
CA ALA A 207 12.34 19.96 -12.01
C ALA A 207 11.01 19.28 -12.34
N ASP A 208 10.59 18.37 -11.48
CA ASP A 208 9.35 17.62 -11.64
C ASP A 208 8.50 17.76 -10.36
N VAL A 209 7.22 18.06 -10.51
CA VAL A 209 6.21 18.01 -9.43
C VAL A 209 5.31 16.83 -9.69
N TRP A 210 5.11 16.01 -8.67
CA TRP A 210 4.29 14.82 -8.80
C TRP A 210 3.33 14.63 -7.63
N ARG A 211 2.25 13.92 -7.89
CA ARG A 211 1.28 13.50 -6.87
C ARG A 211 0.76 12.11 -7.18
N LEU A 212 0.76 11.27 -6.16
CA LEU A 212 0.14 9.94 -6.19
C LEU A 212 -0.97 9.88 -5.15
N TYR A 213 -2.16 9.55 -5.60
CA TYR A 213 -3.32 9.29 -4.77
C TYR A 213 -3.75 7.84 -4.92
N LEU A 214 -3.80 7.09 -3.82
CA LEU A 214 -4.32 5.72 -3.76
C LEU A 214 -5.49 5.65 -2.79
N SER A 215 -6.51 4.91 -3.17
CA SER A 215 -7.66 4.55 -2.33
C SER A 215 -7.75 3.03 -2.20
N ASN A 216 -8.51 2.57 -1.22
CA ASN A 216 -8.59 1.15 -0.87
C ASN A 216 -7.22 0.56 -0.55
N ASN A 217 -6.35 1.34 0.11
CA ASN A 217 -5.03 0.87 0.49
C ASN A 217 -5.16 -0.32 1.45
N ILE A 218 -4.44 -1.39 1.17
CA ILE A 218 -4.39 -2.59 2.00
C ILE A 218 -3.55 -2.26 3.22
N THR A 219 -4.20 -2.24 4.38
CA THR A 219 -3.55 -1.87 5.65
C THR A 219 -4.13 -2.67 6.80
N GLY A 220 -3.33 -2.91 7.82
CA GLY A 220 -3.75 -3.49 9.08
C GLY A 220 -4.38 -2.46 10.02
N VAL A 221 -5.32 -2.90 10.84
CA VAL A 221 -5.89 -2.10 11.94
C VAL A 221 -5.26 -2.58 13.23
N GLY A 222 -4.40 -1.77 13.83
CA GLY A 222 -3.69 -2.14 15.06
C GLY A 222 -4.61 -2.26 16.27
N ALA A 223 -4.18 -3.00 17.29
CA ALA A 223 -4.95 -3.38 18.47
C ALA A 223 -5.62 -2.19 19.19
N GLN A 224 -4.90 -1.08 19.38
CA GLN A 224 -5.48 0.12 20.00
C GLN A 224 -6.63 0.69 19.16
N SER A 225 -6.47 0.71 17.83
CA SER A 225 -7.52 1.20 16.92
C SER A 225 -8.75 0.30 16.95
N VAL A 226 -8.59 -1.01 17.05
CA VAL A 226 -9.70 -1.96 17.19
C VAL A 226 -10.50 -1.64 18.46
N LEU A 227 -9.83 -1.45 19.61
CA LEU A 227 -10.47 -1.09 20.86
C LEU A 227 -11.21 0.25 20.77
N ASP A 228 -10.56 1.28 20.24
CA ASP A 228 -11.10 2.62 20.12
C ASP A 228 -12.30 2.67 19.17
N LEU A 229 -12.24 1.99 18.04
CA LEU A 229 -13.33 1.92 17.07
C LEU A 229 -14.56 1.17 17.62
N CYS A 230 -14.34 0.03 18.32
CA CYS A 230 -15.44 -0.66 18.99
C CYS A 230 -16.07 0.22 20.08
N SER A 231 -15.24 0.85 20.91
CA SER A 231 -15.70 1.77 21.96
C SER A 231 -16.48 2.98 21.42
N ALA A 232 -16.12 3.46 20.23
CA ALA A 232 -16.82 4.52 19.51
C ALA A 232 -18.13 4.06 18.84
N GLY A 233 -18.54 2.81 19.03
CA GLY A 233 -19.80 2.26 18.51
C GLY A 233 -19.70 1.61 17.13
N GLN A 234 -18.50 1.44 16.58
CA GLN A 234 -18.28 0.65 15.37
C GLN A 234 -18.26 -0.84 15.71
N THR A 235 -19.46 -1.41 15.87
CA THR A 235 -19.67 -2.76 16.43
C THR A 235 -19.01 -3.89 15.64
N THR A 236 -18.64 -3.65 14.37
CA THR A 236 -17.91 -4.62 13.52
C THR A 236 -16.55 -4.98 14.12
N PHE A 237 -15.93 -4.09 14.90
CA PHE A 237 -14.64 -4.34 15.56
C PHE A 237 -14.76 -5.06 16.89
N CYS A 238 -15.95 -5.06 17.51
CA CYS A 238 -16.13 -5.62 18.85
C CYS A 238 -15.87 -7.14 18.95
N PRO A 239 -16.26 -7.96 17.95
CA PRO A 239 -15.93 -9.39 17.96
C PRO A 239 -14.44 -9.72 17.86
N LEU A 240 -13.61 -8.73 17.52
CA LEU A 240 -12.16 -8.87 17.41
C LEU A 240 -11.45 -8.74 18.76
N ILE A 241 -12.19 -8.33 19.81
CA ILE A 241 -11.67 -8.12 21.15
C ILE A 241 -12.06 -9.35 22.00
N HIS A 242 -11.07 -10.13 22.39
CA HIS A 242 -11.26 -11.27 23.26
C HIS A 242 -10.82 -10.91 24.68
N ARG A 243 -11.74 -11.07 25.64
CA ARG A 243 -11.50 -10.85 27.08
C ARG A 243 -11.73 -12.14 27.84
N TYR A 244 -10.99 -12.34 28.93
CA TYR A 244 -11.26 -13.41 29.88
C TYR A 244 -12.67 -13.26 30.46
N GLN A 245 -13.48 -14.32 30.30
CA GLN A 245 -14.90 -14.28 30.71
C GLN A 245 -15.09 -14.66 32.18
N ALA A 246 -14.10 -15.28 32.83
CA ALA A 246 -14.16 -15.76 34.19
C ALA A 246 -12.76 -15.87 34.81
N GLY A 247 -12.73 -16.10 36.13
CA GLY A 247 -11.48 -16.31 36.87
C GLY A 247 -10.81 -15.03 37.33
N PRO A 248 -9.55 -15.11 37.81
CA PRO A 248 -8.87 -13.95 38.44
C PRO A 248 -8.61 -12.82 37.45
N ASN A 249 -8.57 -13.12 36.15
CA ASN A 249 -8.31 -12.16 35.06
C ASN A 249 -9.59 -11.74 34.33
N GLN A 250 -10.78 -11.99 34.90
CA GLN A 250 -12.03 -11.64 34.25
C GLN A 250 -12.06 -10.15 33.83
N GLY A 251 -12.42 -9.92 32.58
CA GLY A 251 -12.47 -8.59 31.98
C GLY A 251 -11.14 -8.12 31.37
N GLN A 252 -10.00 -8.72 31.77
CA GLN A 252 -8.71 -8.42 31.13
C GLN A 252 -8.74 -8.85 29.65
N ILE A 253 -7.96 -8.17 28.81
CA ILE A 253 -7.84 -8.53 27.41
C ILE A 253 -6.97 -9.80 27.30
N ASP A 254 -7.51 -10.82 26.67
CA ASP A 254 -6.81 -12.06 26.35
C ASP A 254 -6.09 -11.95 25.00
N ASN A 255 -6.83 -11.50 23.98
CA ASN A 255 -6.29 -11.30 22.63
C ASN A 255 -7.09 -10.24 21.88
N ILE A 256 -6.42 -9.56 20.94
CA ILE A 256 -7.07 -8.69 19.96
C ILE A 256 -6.67 -9.15 18.56
N ILE A 257 -7.66 -9.39 17.73
CA ILE A 257 -7.44 -9.68 16.31
C ILE A 257 -7.23 -8.37 15.57
N GLU A 258 -6.10 -8.24 14.90
CA GLU A 258 -5.73 -7.10 14.06
C GLU A 258 -6.04 -7.40 12.58
N PRO A 259 -7.19 -6.97 12.05
CA PRO A 259 -7.58 -7.31 10.70
C PRO A 259 -6.79 -6.49 9.67
N THR A 260 -6.51 -7.10 8.52
CA THR A 260 -6.01 -6.42 7.34
C THR A 260 -7.13 -6.31 6.30
N GLY A 261 -7.24 -5.15 5.67
CA GLY A 261 -8.28 -4.92 4.66
C GLY A 261 -8.02 -3.69 3.80
N ASN A 262 -8.89 -3.43 2.85
CA ASN A 262 -8.86 -2.25 1.97
C ASN A 262 -9.46 -1.02 2.67
N LEU A 263 -8.78 -0.47 3.63
CA LEU A 263 -9.30 0.54 4.57
C LEU A 263 -8.63 1.91 4.39
N GLY A 264 -7.43 1.95 3.83
CA GLY A 264 -6.58 3.11 3.84
C GLY A 264 -6.73 4.02 2.61
N ARG A 265 -6.13 5.19 2.74
CA ARG A 265 -5.83 6.12 1.65
C ARG A 265 -4.38 6.56 1.76
N VAL A 266 -3.74 6.73 0.62
CA VAL A 266 -2.41 7.30 0.51
C VAL A 266 -2.51 8.50 -0.42
N ASP A 267 -2.04 9.65 0.03
CA ASP A 267 -1.94 10.88 -0.78
C ASP A 267 -0.55 11.43 -0.54
N VAL A 268 0.32 11.28 -1.52
CA VAL A 268 1.70 11.73 -1.47
C VAL A 268 2.00 12.62 -2.65
N ALA A 269 2.72 13.70 -2.41
CA ALA A 269 3.17 14.63 -3.43
C ALA A 269 4.60 15.06 -3.12
N GLY A 270 5.33 15.40 -4.15
CA GLY A 270 6.71 15.83 -4.02
C GLY A 270 7.16 16.68 -5.19
N THR A 271 8.37 17.21 -5.04
CA THR A 271 9.08 17.92 -6.08
C THR A 271 10.50 17.38 -6.13
N ASP A 272 10.92 16.97 -7.31
CA ASP A 272 12.26 16.48 -7.56
C ASP A 272 13.03 17.46 -8.41
N PHE A 273 14.29 17.70 -8.05
CA PHE A 273 15.23 18.51 -8.83
C PHE A 273 16.42 17.64 -9.19
N ALA A 274 16.84 17.73 -10.44
CA ALA A 274 18.08 17.09 -10.87
C ALA A 274 18.92 18.04 -11.71
N LEU A 275 20.22 17.99 -11.49
CA LEU A 275 21.22 18.66 -12.29
C LEU A 275 22.26 17.62 -12.70
N ASN A 276 22.48 17.52 -14.00
CA ASN A 276 23.53 16.70 -14.57
C ASN A 276 24.44 17.59 -15.40
N TYR A 277 25.74 17.52 -15.17
CA TYR A 277 26.70 18.24 -16.00
C TYR A 277 27.86 17.32 -16.40
N ARG A 278 27.93 17.05 -17.68
CA ARG A 278 29.05 16.33 -18.30
C ARG A 278 30.09 17.36 -18.69
N LEU A 279 31.18 17.41 -17.94
CA LEU A 279 32.26 18.31 -18.25
C LEU A 279 32.92 17.97 -19.60
N PRO A 280 33.54 18.95 -20.28
CA PRO A 280 34.38 18.69 -21.43
C PRO A 280 35.42 17.60 -21.14
N GLU A 281 35.83 16.87 -22.17
CA GLU A 281 36.84 15.84 -22.03
C GLU A 281 38.20 16.45 -21.75
N PHE A 282 38.84 16.02 -20.66
CA PHE A 282 40.21 16.43 -20.31
C PHE A 282 41.18 15.32 -20.73
N SER A 283 42.45 15.67 -20.93
CA SER A 283 43.50 14.69 -21.28
C SER A 283 43.68 13.60 -20.21
N PHE A 284 43.22 13.81 -18.99
CA PHE A 284 43.34 12.88 -17.86
C PHE A 284 42.00 12.21 -17.47
N GLY A 285 40.93 12.49 -18.18
CA GLY A 285 39.67 11.79 -17.94
C GLY A 285 38.40 12.56 -18.28
N ARG A 286 37.26 11.88 -18.12
CA ARG A 286 35.91 12.42 -18.25
C ARG A 286 35.24 12.50 -16.91
N PHE A 287 34.57 13.60 -16.64
CA PHE A 287 33.87 13.85 -15.36
C PHE A 287 32.40 14.14 -15.61
N ASN A 288 31.55 13.59 -14.76
CA ASN A 288 30.12 13.86 -14.74
C ASN A 288 29.73 14.24 -13.31
N LEU A 289 29.06 15.36 -13.17
CA LEU A 289 28.48 15.84 -11.90
C LEU A 289 27.00 15.58 -11.95
N SER A 290 26.44 14.99 -10.90
CA SER A 290 25.01 14.77 -10.74
C SER A 290 24.56 15.12 -9.32
N LEU A 291 23.46 15.85 -9.23
CA LEU A 291 22.78 16.21 -7.99
C LEU A 291 21.32 15.82 -8.12
#